data_1083a9a5700f4e2f10d88daa497cf072
#
_entry.id   1083a9a5700f4e2f10d88daa497cf072
#
_cell.length_a   1.000
_cell.length_b   1.000
_cell.length_c   1.000
_cell.angle_alpha   90.00
_cell.angle_beta   90.00
_cell.angle_gamma   90.00
#
_symmetry.space_group_name_H-M   'P 1'
#
loop_
_entity.id
_entity.type
_entity.pdbx_description
1 polymer ?
#
loop_
_entity_poly.entity_id
_entity_poly.type
_entity_poly.pdbx_seq_one_letter_code
_entity_poly.pdbx_strand_id
1 'polypeptide(L)'
;MWLNNILETIGDTPLIQLNKITKGLPCTVLAKVEYFNPGNSIKDRMALKMLEVAEKEGKIKPGGTIIEGTSGNTGMGLALAACVKGYKCIFTTTDKQSKEKADILKAVGAEVIVCPTNVEPEDPRSYYSVSKRLATEVPNSWYVNQYDNLANRDAHYEQTGPEIWEQTEGKVTHLVVATGTGGTIVGTGRYLKEKNPNIKVWAIDSYGSLLKKYFETGELDQKEVYPYISEGFGEDFVPANYDMTVIDEFTKVTDKDGAVMARRIAKEEGMFCGYSAGSCLQGVFQLKDQLKKDDVVVCIFHDHGSRYVGKVYNDEWMMERGFLDVKTFKDLISGRGSQKTISINPAQTVLEAIELMKKYDIENIPVFDGENNVGAISESGLFNKILESPDVKDAAVSTVMEKAYPEVAFDTPVERLSSFINKENGAVLSKDETGMFHIVTKYDIIQSLSK
;
A
#
# COMPACT_ATOMS: atom_id res chain seq x y z
N MET A 1 19.45 -27.42 18.79
CA MET A 1 18.27 -28.27 18.46
C MET A 1 17.85 -27.89 17.07
N TRP A 2 17.57 -28.81 16.15
CA TRP A 2 17.02 -28.52 14.82
C TRP A 2 15.53 -28.87 14.78
N LEU A 3 14.79 -28.27 13.87
CA LEU A 3 13.37 -28.52 13.59
C LEU A 3 13.27 -29.56 12.46
N ASN A 4 12.17 -30.33 12.42
CA ASN A 4 11.99 -31.38 11.43
C ASN A 4 11.47 -30.85 10.08
N ASN A 5 10.69 -29.77 10.11
CA ASN A 5 10.16 -29.12 8.93
C ASN A 5 9.80 -27.66 9.22
N ILE A 6 9.48 -26.93 8.16
CA ILE A 6 9.21 -25.48 8.23
C ILE A 6 7.95 -25.12 9.03
N LEU A 7 6.98 -26.02 9.18
CA LEU A 7 5.75 -25.76 9.92
C LEU A 7 5.99 -25.59 11.43
N GLU A 8 7.08 -26.18 11.95
CA GLU A 8 7.48 -26.02 13.35
C GLU A 8 8.03 -24.64 13.69
N THR A 9 8.19 -23.76 12.68
CA THR A 9 8.56 -22.37 12.87
C THR A 9 7.36 -21.43 12.92
N ILE A 10 6.14 -21.95 12.78
CA ILE A 10 4.91 -21.16 12.84
C ILE A 10 4.64 -20.81 14.31
N GLY A 11 4.44 -19.52 14.58
CA GLY A 11 4.23 -19.03 15.92
C GLY A 11 5.51 -18.48 16.57
N ASP A 12 5.47 -18.25 17.86
CA ASP A 12 6.53 -17.65 18.66
C ASP A 12 7.12 -16.37 18.02
N THR A 13 6.27 -15.62 17.33
CA THR A 13 6.67 -14.40 16.61
C THR A 13 7.08 -13.30 17.60
N PRO A 14 8.06 -12.46 17.23
CA PRO A 14 8.57 -11.44 18.14
C PRO A 14 7.52 -10.35 18.43
N LEU A 15 7.60 -9.84 19.66
CA LEU A 15 6.90 -8.62 20.10
C LEU A 15 7.94 -7.51 20.23
N ILE A 16 7.80 -6.44 19.43
CA ILE A 16 8.81 -5.39 19.28
C ILE A 16 8.22 -4.03 19.68
N GLN A 17 8.93 -3.29 20.54
CA GLN A 17 8.51 -1.92 20.91
C GLN A 17 8.75 -0.95 19.76
N LEU A 18 7.74 -0.13 19.46
CA LEU A 18 7.85 1.01 18.54
C LEU A 18 8.34 2.22 19.33
N ASN A 19 9.38 2.90 18.83
CA ASN A 19 10.06 3.93 19.60
C ASN A 19 10.00 5.32 18.97
N LYS A 20 10.30 5.43 17.67
CA LYS A 20 10.38 6.71 16.97
C LYS A 20 9.01 7.19 16.53
N ILE A 21 8.28 6.32 15.86
CA ILE A 21 6.98 6.66 15.28
C ILE A 21 5.91 6.94 16.35
N THR A 22 6.02 6.32 17.51
CA THR A 22 5.09 6.48 18.64
C THR A 22 5.50 7.57 19.63
N LYS A 23 6.59 8.29 19.33
CA LYS A 23 7.03 9.42 20.16
C LYS A 23 5.93 10.48 20.24
N GLY A 24 5.39 10.69 21.42
CA GLY A 24 4.24 11.60 21.66
C GLY A 24 2.94 10.90 22.00
N LEU A 25 2.88 9.58 21.91
CA LEU A 25 1.83 8.80 22.59
C LEU A 25 2.18 8.66 24.09
N PRO A 26 1.18 8.64 24.98
CA PRO A 26 1.43 8.58 26.42
C PRO A 26 1.85 7.19 26.91
N CYS A 27 1.73 6.15 26.09
CA CYS A 27 1.77 4.74 26.43
C CYS A 27 2.88 3.98 25.70
N THR A 28 3.10 2.72 26.08
CA THR A 28 3.96 1.79 25.35
C THR A 28 3.18 1.15 24.22
N VAL A 29 3.72 1.19 23.00
CA VAL A 29 3.13 0.52 21.82
C VAL A 29 4.07 -0.56 21.32
N LEU A 30 3.56 -1.77 21.20
CA LEU A 30 4.26 -2.96 20.79
C LEU A 30 3.68 -3.50 19.47
N ALA A 31 4.53 -3.95 18.57
CA ALA A 31 4.15 -4.65 17.35
C ALA A 31 4.33 -6.16 17.53
N LYS A 32 3.27 -6.93 17.41
CA LYS A 32 3.33 -8.39 17.27
C LYS A 32 3.61 -8.71 15.81
N VAL A 33 4.84 -9.12 15.50
CA VAL A 33 5.37 -9.13 14.13
C VAL A 33 5.12 -10.47 13.46
N GLU A 34 3.93 -10.66 12.93
CA GLU A 34 3.44 -11.93 12.37
C GLU A 34 4.07 -12.31 11.04
N TYR A 35 4.79 -11.41 10.38
CA TYR A 35 5.50 -11.74 9.14
C TYR A 35 6.81 -12.53 9.37
N PHE A 36 7.16 -12.86 10.61
CA PHE A 36 8.22 -13.83 10.91
C PHE A 36 7.76 -15.29 10.74
N ASN A 37 6.46 -15.54 10.60
CA ASN A 37 6.00 -16.85 10.16
C ASN A 37 6.57 -17.20 8.77
N PRO A 38 6.79 -18.51 8.44
CA PRO A 38 7.50 -18.94 7.22
C PRO A 38 6.82 -18.51 5.91
N GLY A 39 5.49 -18.35 5.89
CA GLY A 39 4.73 -17.79 4.76
C GLY A 39 4.63 -16.26 4.80
N ASN A 40 5.38 -15.60 5.67
CA ASN A 40 5.44 -14.16 5.87
C ASN A 40 4.10 -13.52 6.28
N SER A 41 3.25 -14.25 7.00
CA SER A 41 2.01 -13.67 7.54
C SER A 41 1.41 -14.47 8.70
N ILE A 42 0.49 -13.81 9.42
CA ILE A 42 -0.32 -14.42 10.48
C ILE A 42 -1.18 -15.60 9.98
N LYS A 43 -1.45 -15.66 8.67
CA LYS A 43 -2.33 -16.68 8.09
C LYS A 43 -1.74 -18.09 8.15
N ASP A 44 -0.43 -18.24 8.34
CA ASP A 44 0.20 -19.53 8.51
C ASP A 44 -0.35 -20.29 9.72
N ARG A 45 -0.62 -19.56 10.82
CA ARG A 45 -1.20 -20.13 12.04
C ARG A 45 -2.55 -20.79 11.79
N MET A 46 -3.49 -20.01 11.23
CA MET A 46 -4.83 -20.51 10.98
C MET A 46 -4.87 -21.58 9.88
N ALA A 47 -4.02 -21.45 8.85
CA ALA A 47 -3.95 -22.41 7.75
C ALA A 47 -3.55 -23.81 8.25
N LEU A 48 -2.51 -23.88 9.08
CA LEU A 48 -2.08 -25.14 9.69
C LEU A 48 -3.17 -25.69 10.61
N LYS A 49 -3.74 -24.87 11.51
CA LYS A 49 -4.78 -25.30 12.45
C LYS A 49 -6.03 -25.82 11.74
N MET A 50 -6.52 -25.09 10.73
CA MET A 50 -7.68 -25.53 9.97
C MET A 50 -7.46 -26.88 9.28
N LEU A 51 -6.26 -27.08 8.70
CA LEU A 51 -5.89 -28.35 8.08
C LEU A 51 -5.83 -29.49 9.11
N GLU A 52 -5.19 -29.28 10.26
CA GLU A 52 -5.10 -30.28 11.34
C GLU A 52 -6.47 -30.68 11.89
N VAL A 53 -7.37 -29.70 12.04
CA VAL A 53 -8.75 -29.99 12.45
C VAL A 53 -9.48 -30.79 11.36
N ALA A 54 -9.31 -30.43 10.08
CA ALA A 54 -9.91 -31.16 8.97
C ALA A 54 -9.41 -32.61 8.85
N GLU A 55 -8.11 -32.85 9.08
CA GLU A 55 -7.51 -34.19 9.18
C GLU A 55 -8.16 -34.99 10.31
N LYS A 56 -8.22 -34.41 11.51
CA LYS A 56 -8.77 -35.06 12.71
C LYS A 56 -10.25 -35.41 12.54
N GLU A 57 -10.99 -34.54 11.87
CA GLU A 57 -12.43 -34.74 11.59
C GLU A 57 -12.69 -35.64 10.36
N GLY A 58 -11.65 -36.06 9.65
CA GLY A 58 -11.75 -36.91 8.46
C GLY A 58 -12.34 -36.18 7.23
N LYS A 59 -12.37 -34.84 7.24
CA LYS A 59 -12.83 -34.02 6.12
C LYS A 59 -11.90 -34.09 4.90
N ILE A 60 -10.63 -34.39 5.12
CA ILE A 60 -9.63 -34.63 4.10
C ILE A 60 -8.76 -35.83 4.51
N LYS A 61 -8.41 -36.68 3.55
CA LYS A 61 -7.52 -37.84 3.77
C LYS A 61 -6.16 -37.59 3.15
N PRO A 62 -5.10 -38.30 3.56
CA PRO A 62 -3.77 -38.16 2.96
C PRO A 62 -3.79 -38.19 1.42
N GLY A 63 -3.04 -37.30 0.79
CA GLY A 63 -3.00 -37.11 -0.66
C GLY A 63 -4.22 -36.37 -1.24
N GLY A 64 -5.11 -35.86 -0.42
CA GLY A 64 -6.28 -35.08 -0.83
C GLY A 64 -5.94 -33.72 -1.38
N THR A 65 -6.99 -32.97 -1.77
CA THR A 65 -6.85 -31.64 -2.38
C THR A 65 -7.51 -30.57 -1.51
N ILE A 66 -6.73 -29.58 -1.12
CA ILE A 66 -7.19 -28.39 -0.38
C ILE A 66 -7.68 -27.36 -1.40
N ILE A 67 -8.91 -26.85 -1.23
CA ILE A 67 -9.51 -25.89 -2.12
C ILE A 67 -9.90 -24.64 -1.33
N GLU A 68 -9.52 -23.45 -1.83
CA GLU A 68 -9.87 -22.16 -1.21
C GLU A 68 -9.95 -21.04 -2.24
N GLY A 69 -10.90 -20.12 -2.02
CA GLY A 69 -10.95 -18.84 -2.72
C GLY A 69 -9.99 -17.83 -2.08
N THR A 70 -8.76 -17.73 -2.59
CA THR A 70 -7.74 -16.87 -2.01
C THR A 70 -6.65 -16.49 -3.01
N SER A 71 -6.18 -15.28 -2.92
CA SER A 71 -5.05 -14.79 -3.73
C SER A 71 -3.84 -14.38 -2.91
N GLY A 72 -3.89 -14.58 -1.60
CA GLY A 72 -2.92 -13.93 -0.72
C GLY A 72 -2.34 -14.84 0.36
N ASN A 73 -2.30 -14.28 1.55
CA ASN A 73 -1.63 -14.86 2.72
C ASN A 73 -2.20 -16.23 3.12
N THR A 74 -3.52 -16.42 3.05
CA THR A 74 -4.16 -17.70 3.36
C THR A 74 -3.72 -18.80 2.41
N GLY A 75 -3.69 -18.51 1.10
CA GLY A 75 -3.20 -19.46 0.10
C GLY A 75 -1.74 -19.87 0.35
N MET A 76 -0.90 -18.92 0.76
CA MET A 76 0.50 -19.24 1.10
C MET A 76 0.59 -20.17 2.31
N GLY A 77 -0.10 -19.86 3.41
CA GLY A 77 -0.09 -20.72 4.60
C GLY A 77 -0.61 -22.13 4.31
N LEU A 78 -1.71 -22.25 3.54
CA LEU A 78 -2.26 -23.54 3.10
C LEU A 78 -1.30 -24.31 2.19
N ALA A 79 -0.64 -23.62 1.23
CA ALA A 79 0.29 -24.25 0.32
C ALA A 79 1.53 -24.79 1.03
N LEU A 80 2.09 -24.06 2.01
CA LEU A 80 3.20 -24.53 2.84
C LEU A 80 2.80 -25.76 3.66
N ALA A 81 1.64 -25.71 4.32
CA ALA A 81 1.12 -26.85 5.08
C ALA A 81 0.87 -28.07 4.18
N ALA A 82 0.28 -27.84 3.00
CA ALA A 82 0.03 -28.88 2.02
C ALA A 82 1.31 -29.53 1.50
N CYS A 83 2.32 -28.73 1.16
CA CYS A 83 3.61 -29.21 0.67
C CYS A 83 4.27 -30.17 1.69
N VAL A 84 4.31 -29.78 2.96
CA VAL A 84 4.93 -30.58 4.03
C VAL A 84 4.13 -31.84 4.35
N LYS A 85 2.79 -31.74 4.35
CA LYS A 85 1.89 -32.84 4.73
C LYS A 85 1.48 -33.74 3.54
N GLY A 86 1.90 -33.42 2.31
CA GLY A 86 1.64 -34.24 1.11
C GLY A 86 0.24 -34.08 0.52
N TYR A 87 -0.37 -32.87 0.64
CA TYR A 87 -1.63 -32.51 0.00
C TYR A 87 -1.41 -31.75 -1.28
N LYS A 88 -2.43 -31.69 -2.13
CA LYS A 88 -2.51 -30.81 -3.30
C LYS A 88 -3.28 -29.54 -2.94
N CYS A 89 -3.04 -28.45 -3.66
CA CYS A 89 -3.80 -27.20 -3.51
C CYS A 89 -4.38 -26.74 -4.84
N ILE A 90 -5.65 -26.33 -4.83
CA ILE A 90 -6.29 -25.60 -5.93
C ILE A 90 -6.86 -24.30 -5.32
N PHE A 91 -6.31 -23.17 -5.74
CA PHE A 91 -6.79 -21.86 -5.29
C PHE A 91 -7.48 -21.12 -6.42
N THR A 92 -8.63 -20.53 -6.12
CA THR A 92 -9.29 -19.62 -7.04
C THR A 92 -9.01 -18.17 -6.63
N THR A 93 -8.78 -17.32 -7.60
CA THR A 93 -8.50 -15.90 -7.40
C THR A 93 -9.18 -15.07 -8.48
N THR A 94 -9.21 -13.75 -8.33
CA THR A 94 -9.79 -12.87 -9.34
C THR A 94 -8.70 -12.26 -10.24
N ASP A 95 -9.09 -11.88 -11.46
CA ASP A 95 -8.23 -11.20 -12.44
C ASP A 95 -7.83 -9.77 -12.01
N LYS A 96 -8.47 -9.21 -10.98
CA LYS A 96 -8.08 -7.95 -10.32
C LYS A 96 -6.79 -8.08 -9.50
N GLN A 97 -6.43 -9.29 -9.09
CA GLN A 97 -5.22 -9.53 -8.31
C GLN A 97 -3.98 -9.49 -9.19
N SER A 98 -2.86 -9.06 -8.62
CA SER A 98 -1.61 -9.01 -9.36
C SER A 98 -1.15 -10.43 -9.75
N LYS A 99 -0.54 -10.54 -10.93
CA LYS A 99 -0.01 -11.81 -11.45
C LYS A 99 1.00 -12.43 -10.48
N GLU A 100 1.82 -11.60 -9.83
CA GLU A 100 2.86 -12.03 -8.88
C GLU A 100 2.27 -12.82 -7.70
N LYS A 101 1.06 -12.48 -7.24
CA LYS A 101 0.41 -13.24 -6.16
C LYS A 101 0.06 -14.66 -6.58
N ALA A 102 -0.47 -14.82 -7.81
CA ALA A 102 -0.73 -16.15 -8.36
C ALA A 102 0.57 -16.94 -8.61
N ASP A 103 1.60 -16.27 -9.11
CA ASP A 103 2.89 -16.90 -9.43
C ASP A 103 3.62 -17.37 -8.15
N ILE A 104 3.53 -16.64 -7.04
CA ILE A 104 4.07 -17.08 -5.73
C ILE A 104 3.38 -18.35 -5.27
N LEU A 105 2.07 -18.48 -5.39
CA LEU A 105 1.33 -19.69 -4.99
C LEU A 105 1.69 -20.88 -5.89
N LYS A 106 1.85 -20.67 -7.18
CA LYS A 106 2.32 -21.68 -8.13
C LYS A 106 3.75 -22.14 -7.82
N ALA A 107 4.63 -21.22 -7.43
CA ALA A 107 6.01 -21.53 -7.07
C ALA A 107 6.13 -22.49 -5.88
N VAL A 108 5.16 -22.51 -4.98
CA VAL A 108 5.07 -23.46 -3.85
C VAL A 108 4.17 -24.67 -4.16
N GLY A 109 3.84 -24.90 -5.45
CA GLY A 109 3.18 -26.11 -5.91
C GLY A 109 1.66 -26.07 -5.97
N ALA A 110 1.02 -24.92 -5.78
CA ALA A 110 -0.42 -24.80 -5.91
C ALA A 110 -0.87 -24.63 -7.37
N GLU A 111 -2.01 -25.21 -7.73
CA GLU A 111 -2.76 -24.85 -8.92
C GLU A 111 -3.56 -23.57 -8.62
N VAL A 112 -3.52 -22.58 -9.54
CA VAL A 112 -4.24 -21.32 -9.38
C VAL A 112 -5.14 -21.07 -10.58
N ILE A 113 -6.44 -20.95 -10.32
CA ILE A 113 -7.48 -20.66 -11.30
C ILE A 113 -7.90 -19.20 -11.17
N VAL A 114 -7.73 -18.44 -12.25
CA VAL A 114 -8.12 -17.01 -12.30
C VAL A 114 -9.55 -16.90 -12.80
N CYS A 115 -10.40 -16.28 -12.01
CA CYS A 115 -11.82 -16.05 -12.26
C CYS A 115 -12.09 -14.57 -12.57
N PRO A 116 -13.16 -14.23 -13.30
CA PRO A 116 -13.52 -12.84 -13.56
C PRO A 116 -13.96 -12.13 -12.27
N THR A 117 -13.55 -10.85 -12.13
CA THR A 117 -13.97 -9.99 -11.01
C THR A 117 -15.36 -9.39 -11.23
N ASN A 118 -15.72 -9.08 -12.48
CA ASN A 118 -16.96 -8.36 -12.82
C ASN A 118 -18.16 -9.32 -12.94
N VAL A 119 -18.40 -10.13 -11.92
CA VAL A 119 -19.52 -11.05 -11.83
C VAL A 119 -20.04 -11.10 -10.39
N GLU A 120 -21.34 -11.34 -10.23
CA GLU A 120 -21.95 -11.50 -8.90
C GLU A 120 -21.40 -12.74 -8.19
N PRO A 121 -21.40 -12.79 -6.85
CA PRO A 121 -20.87 -13.92 -6.08
C PRO A 121 -21.52 -15.27 -6.44
N GLU A 122 -22.81 -15.26 -6.83
CA GLU A 122 -23.60 -16.43 -7.22
C GLU A 122 -23.35 -16.86 -8.66
N ASP A 123 -22.69 -16.03 -9.50
CA ASP A 123 -22.36 -16.41 -10.87
C ASP A 123 -21.46 -17.67 -10.86
N PRO A 124 -21.75 -18.68 -11.69
CA PRO A 124 -20.96 -19.92 -11.73
C PRO A 124 -19.47 -19.69 -12.06
N ARG A 125 -19.11 -18.53 -12.62
CA ARG A 125 -17.73 -18.14 -12.94
C ARG A 125 -17.03 -17.40 -11.79
N SER A 126 -17.76 -16.98 -10.75
CA SER A 126 -17.16 -16.30 -9.61
C SER A 126 -16.17 -17.22 -8.89
N TYR A 127 -15.12 -16.65 -8.33
CA TYR A 127 -14.11 -17.44 -7.63
C TYR A 127 -14.69 -18.22 -6.42
N TYR A 128 -15.73 -17.71 -5.79
CA TYR A 128 -16.49 -18.42 -4.74
C TYR A 128 -17.25 -19.64 -5.27
N SER A 129 -18.00 -19.45 -6.35
CA SER A 129 -18.79 -20.53 -6.97
C SER A 129 -17.89 -21.61 -7.56
N VAL A 130 -16.78 -21.22 -8.19
CA VAL A 130 -15.78 -22.16 -8.73
C VAL A 130 -15.15 -22.97 -7.60
N SER A 131 -14.73 -22.35 -6.48
CA SER A 131 -14.16 -23.07 -5.33
C SER A 131 -15.15 -24.10 -4.76
N LYS A 132 -16.40 -23.69 -4.53
CA LYS A 132 -17.44 -24.58 -4.01
C LYS A 132 -17.73 -25.75 -4.95
N ARG A 133 -17.80 -25.49 -6.26
CA ARG A 133 -18.01 -26.53 -7.27
C ARG A 133 -16.84 -27.52 -7.29
N LEU A 134 -15.61 -27.06 -7.35
CA LEU A 134 -14.42 -27.90 -7.33
C LEU A 134 -14.39 -28.80 -6.09
N ALA A 135 -14.82 -28.31 -4.94
CA ALA A 135 -14.89 -29.12 -3.72
C ALA A 135 -15.90 -30.27 -3.81
N THR A 136 -16.86 -30.24 -4.75
CA THR A 136 -17.80 -31.35 -5.01
C THR A 136 -17.33 -32.25 -6.15
N GLU A 137 -16.60 -31.71 -7.12
CA GLU A 137 -16.15 -32.44 -8.31
C GLU A 137 -14.82 -33.20 -8.11
N VAL A 138 -13.91 -32.63 -7.28
CA VAL A 138 -12.58 -33.23 -7.04
C VAL A 138 -12.68 -34.27 -5.92
N PRO A 139 -12.37 -35.54 -6.18
CA PRO A 139 -12.40 -36.58 -5.15
C PRO A 139 -11.39 -36.30 -4.01
N ASN A 140 -11.77 -36.64 -2.78
CA ASN A 140 -10.96 -36.40 -1.59
C ASN A 140 -10.48 -34.94 -1.50
N SER A 141 -11.38 -33.99 -1.73
CA SER A 141 -11.11 -32.57 -1.58
C SER A 141 -11.78 -31.99 -0.34
N TRP A 142 -11.25 -30.88 0.12
CA TRP A 142 -11.79 -30.13 1.24
C TRP A 142 -11.77 -28.64 0.92
N TYR A 143 -12.97 -28.01 1.01
CA TYR A 143 -13.11 -26.56 0.96
C TYR A 143 -12.86 -25.96 2.33
N VAL A 144 -11.84 -25.10 2.43
CA VAL A 144 -11.34 -24.58 3.72
C VAL A 144 -12.35 -23.64 4.35
N ASN A 145 -12.91 -22.70 3.56
CA ASN A 145 -13.85 -21.67 3.98
C ASN A 145 -13.36 -20.86 5.18
N GLN A 146 -12.27 -20.14 5.00
CA GLN A 146 -11.60 -19.37 6.06
C GLN A 146 -12.50 -18.42 6.83
N TYR A 147 -13.59 -17.96 6.23
CA TYR A 147 -14.52 -17.00 6.82
C TYR A 147 -15.42 -17.64 7.89
N ASP A 148 -15.86 -18.88 7.66
CA ASP A 148 -16.81 -19.56 8.55
C ASP A 148 -16.19 -20.74 9.32
N ASN A 149 -14.96 -21.10 9.00
CA ASN A 149 -14.23 -22.17 9.70
C ASN A 149 -13.72 -21.67 11.05
N LEU A 150 -14.35 -22.10 12.13
CA LEU A 150 -14.04 -21.65 13.48
C LEU A 150 -12.62 -22.03 13.95
N ALA A 151 -11.99 -23.03 13.34
CA ALA A 151 -10.59 -23.36 13.61
C ALA A 151 -9.64 -22.20 13.24
N ASN A 152 -10.06 -21.26 12.40
CA ASN A 152 -9.37 -19.99 12.18
C ASN A 152 -9.25 -19.18 13.49
N ARG A 153 -10.37 -19.00 14.18
CA ARG A 153 -10.42 -18.31 15.47
C ARG A 153 -9.65 -19.08 16.56
N ASP A 154 -9.80 -20.39 16.56
CA ASP A 154 -9.19 -21.26 17.59
C ASP A 154 -7.65 -21.24 17.49
N ALA A 155 -7.07 -21.12 16.30
CA ALA A 155 -5.63 -20.94 16.11
C ALA A 155 -5.08 -19.74 16.91
N HIS A 156 -5.80 -18.63 16.90
CA HIS A 156 -5.37 -17.41 17.58
C HIS A 156 -5.65 -17.46 19.09
N TYR A 157 -6.71 -18.14 19.50
CA TYR A 157 -6.99 -18.40 20.90
C TYR A 157 -5.93 -19.30 21.54
N GLU A 158 -5.50 -20.34 20.82
CA GLU A 158 -4.53 -21.32 21.35
C GLU A 158 -3.07 -20.86 21.25
N GLN A 159 -2.74 -19.92 20.35
CA GLN A 159 -1.35 -19.51 20.08
C GLN A 159 -1.14 -18.01 20.27
N THR A 160 -1.75 -17.16 19.44
CA THR A 160 -1.47 -15.70 19.41
C THR A 160 -1.80 -15.03 20.73
N GLY A 161 -2.93 -15.36 21.34
CA GLY A 161 -3.34 -14.86 22.65
C GLY A 161 -2.36 -15.20 23.76
N PRO A 162 -2.04 -16.48 23.98
CA PRO A 162 -1.02 -16.92 24.94
C PRO A 162 0.34 -16.24 24.75
N GLU A 163 0.86 -16.22 23.51
CA GLU A 163 2.15 -15.58 23.22
C GLU A 163 2.16 -14.10 23.64
N ILE A 164 1.13 -13.33 23.29
CA ILE A 164 1.03 -11.90 23.66
C ILE A 164 0.98 -11.77 25.20
N TRP A 165 0.18 -12.59 25.86
CA TRP A 165 0.06 -12.56 27.31
C TRP A 165 1.40 -12.82 28.00
N GLU A 166 2.13 -13.84 27.58
CA GLU A 166 3.43 -14.22 28.12
C GLU A 166 4.51 -13.16 27.79
N GLN A 167 4.60 -12.72 26.55
CA GLN A 167 5.59 -11.74 26.10
C GLN A 167 5.41 -10.36 26.75
N THR A 168 4.19 -10.01 27.15
CA THR A 168 3.91 -8.79 27.90
C THR A 168 3.96 -8.99 29.41
N GLU A 169 4.23 -10.20 29.90
CA GLU A 169 4.15 -10.53 31.32
C GLU A 169 2.78 -10.19 31.93
N GLY A 170 1.71 -10.34 31.12
CA GLY A 170 0.35 -10.00 31.51
C GLY A 170 0.05 -8.49 31.59
N LYS A 171 0.96 -7.62 31.12
CA LYS A 171 0.80 -6.15 31.18
C LYS A 171 0.00 -5.56 30.03
N VAL A 172 -0.36 -6.34 29.01
CA VAL A 172 -1.16 -5.87 27.88
C VAL A 172 -2.49 -5.29 28.33
N THR A 173 -2.81 -4.06 27.89
CA THR A 173 -4.07 -3.37 28.19
C THR A 173 -4.95 -3.20 26.97
N HIS A 174 -4.35 -3.15 25.77
CA HIS A 174 -5.06 -2.98 24.51
C HIS A 174 -4.52 -3.92 23.45
N LEU A 175 -5.43 -4.58 22.74
CA LEU A 175 -5.16 -5.34 21.52
C LEU A 175 -5.74 -4.57 20.33
N VAL A 176 -4.93 -4.29 19.31
CA VAL A 176 -5.35 -3.57 18.09
C VAL A 176 -5.12 -4.43 16.88
N VAL A 177 -6.18 -4.69 16.09
CA VAL A 177 -6.16 -5.61 14.95
C VAL A 177 -6.89 -4.99 13.77
N ALA A 178 -6.25 -4.93 12.60
CA ALA A 178 -6.96 -4.70 11.33
C ALA A 178 -7.70 -5.99 10.95
N THR A 179 -9.01 -5.93 10.88
CA THR A 179 -9.85 -7.13 10.92
C THR A 179 -10.60 -7.40 9.61
N GLY A 180 -10.45 -8.62 9.07
CA GLY A 180 -11.17 -9.14 7.92
C GLY A 180 -12.00 -10.35 8.34
N THR A 181 -11.45 -11.58 8.30
CA THR A 181 -12.18 -12.81 8.66
C THR A 181 -12.68 -12.88 10.11
N GLY A 182 -12.22 -11.99 11.00
CA GLY A 182 -12.57 -11.98 12.42
C GLY A 182 -11.75 -12.95 13.30
N GLY A 183 -11.13 -13.96 12.73
CA GLY A 183 -10.44 -15.00 13.49
C GLY A 183 -9.36 -14.48 14.43
N THR A 184 -8.47 -13.61 13.93
CA THR A 184 -7.37 -13.04 14.71
C THR A 184 -7.87 -12.23 15.91
N ILE A 185 -8.77 -11.27 15.66
CA ILE A 185 -9.25 -10.37 16.73
C ILE A 185 -10.06 -11.09 17.78
N VAL A 186 -10.96 -12.00 17.35
CA VAL A 186 -11.84 -12.72 18.27
C VAL A 186 -11.07 -13.78 19.05
N GLY A 187 -10.24 -14.59 18.39
CA GLY A 187 -9.47 -15.63 19.07
C GLY A 187 -8.49 -15.05 20.09
N THR A 188 -7.68 -14.09 19.66
CA THR A 188 -6.70 -13.41 20.54
C THR A 188 -7.41 -12.62 21.65
N GLY A 189 -8.41 -11.80 21.29
CA GLY A 189 -9.13 -10.96 22.23
C GLY A 189 -9.87 -11.74 23.29
N ARG A 190 -10.50 -12.87 22.91
CA ARG A 190 -11.18 -13.77 23.86
C ARG A 190 -10.21 -14.34 24.89
N TYR A 191 -9.07 -14.89 24.45
CA TYR A 191 -8.05 -15.39 25.36
C TYR A 191 -7.55 -14.31 26.32
N LEU A 192 -7.23 -13.13 25.81
CA LEU A 192 -6.73 -12.03 26.63
C LEU A 192 -7.78 -11.54 27.66
N LYS A 193 -9.05 -11.43 27.25
CA LYS A 193 -10.14 -11.04 28.17
C LYS A 193 -10.45 -12.10 29.23
N GLU A 194 -10.25 -13.38 28.94
CA GLU A 194 -10.33 -14.45 29.94
C GLU A 194 -9.23 -14.33 31.02
N LYS A 195 -8.04 -13.82 30.62
CA LYS A 195 -6.94 -13.51 31.57
C LYS A 195 -7.17 -12.23 32.36
N ASN A 196 -7.64 -11.18 31.67
CA ASN A 196 -7.96 -9.89 32.28
C ASN A 196 -9.15 -9.24 31.52
N PRO A 197 -10.35 -9.22 32.09
CA PRO A 197 -11.55 -8.70 31.44
C PRO A 197 -11.50 -7.18 31.16
N ASN A 198 -10.54 -6.46 31.74
CA ASN A 198 -10.38 -5.03 31.50
C ASN A 198 -9.59 -4.71 30.21
N ILE A 199 -8.99 -5.72 29.58
CA ILE A 199 -8.29 -5.53 28.29
C ILE A 199 -9.26 -5.04 27.24
N LYS A 200 -8.86 -3.98 26.52
CA LYS A 200 -9.62 -3.39 25.42
C LYS A 200 -9.19 -4.02 24.09
N VAL A 201 -10.17 -4.39 23.30
CA VAL A 201 -9.98 -4.98 21.98
C VAL A 201 -10.50 -4.00 20.94
N TRP A 202 -9.59 -3.41 20.17
CA TRP A 202 -9.88 -2.41 19.13
C TRP A 202 -9.75 -3.01 17.74
N ALA A 203 -10.84 -2.96 17.02
CA ALA A 203 -10.92 -3.38 15.62
C ALA A 203 -10.66 -2.20 14.69
N ILE A 204 -9.77 -2.39 13.73
CA ILE A 204 -9.51 -1.42 12.67
C ILE A 204 -10.15 -1.93 11.39
N ASP A 205 -11.02 -1.12 10.82
CA ASP A 205 -11.83 -1.42 9.64
C ASP A 205 -11.47 -0.47 8.48
N SER A 206 -11.85 -0.82 7.28
CA SER A 206 -11.70 0.01 6.09
C SER A 206 -12.97 0.78 5.78
N TYR A 207 -12.84 1.96 5.18
CA TYR A 207 -13.96 2.57 4.50
C TYR A 207 -14.35 1.69 3.30
N GLY A 208 -15.65 1.43 3.12
CA GLY A 208 -16.17 0.47 2.16
C GLY A 208 -16.45 -0.92 2.75
N SER A 209 -16.15 -1.13 4.04
CA SER A 209 -16.54 -2.32 4.82
C SER A 209 -17.78 -2.03 5.67
N LEU A 210 -18.65 -3.03 5.86
CA LEU A 210 -19.86 -2.91 6.69
C LEU A 210 -19.66 -3.27 8.17
N LEU A 211 -18.47 -3.79 8.55
CA LEU A 211 -18.25 -4.38 9.88
C LEU A 211 -18.46 -3.39 11.03
N LYS A 212 -17.91 -2.17 10.91
CA LYS A 212 -18.11 -1.12 11.92
C LYS A 212 -19.60 -0.79 12.10
N LYS A 213 -20.34 -0.62 11.00
CA LYS A 213 -21.77 -0.31 11.04
C LYS A 213 -22.56 -1.44 11.70
N TYR A 214 -22.24 -2.67 11.35
CA TYR A 214 -22.83 -3.84 11.98
C TYR A 214 -22.53 -3.92 13.49
N PHE A 215 -21.30 -3.64 13.91
CA PHE A 215 -20.93 -3.57 15.33
C PHE A 215 -21.77 -2.53 16.09
N GLU A 216 -21.99 -1.36 15.51
CA GLU A 216 -22.73 -0.26 16.17
C GLU A 216 -24.24 -0.48 16.22
N THR A 217 -24.82 -1.15 15.19
CA THR A 217 -26.27 -1.18 15.02
C THR A 217 -26.89 -2.59 15.01
N GLY A 218 -26.08 -3.62 14.77
CA GLY A 218 -26.55 -4.99 14.51
C GLY A 218 -27.19 -5.18 13.14
N GLU A 219 -27.17 -4.15 12.26
CA GLU A 219 -27.82 -4.18 10.96
C GLU A 219 -26.78 -4.27 9.83
N LEU A 220 -27.07 -5.07 8.79
CA LEU A 220 -26.26 -5.14 7.56
C LEU A 220 -26.67 -4.02 6.62
N ASP A 221 -25.90 -2.94 6.59
CA ASP A 221 -26.14 -1.80 5.70
C ASP A 221 -25.24 -1.90 4.44
N GLN A 222 -25.84 -2.33 3.33
CA GLN A 222 -25.14 -2.46 2.05
C GLN A 222 -24.68 -1.10 1.46
N LYS A 223 -25.15 0.03 1.98
CA LYS A 223 -24.65 1.35 1.58
C LYS A 223 -23.23 1.64 2.07
N GLU A 224 -22.79 0.92 3.10
CA GLU A 224 -21.40 0.97 3.57
C GLU A 224 -20.44 0.23 2.64
N VAL A 225 -20.94 -0.62 1.74
CA VAL A 225 -20.11 -1.47 0.85
C VAL A 225 -19.81 -0.74 -0.45
N TYR A 226 -18.55 -0.41 -0.64
CA TYR A 226 -18.02 0.16 -1.87
C TYR A 226 -16.52 -0.18 -2.03
N PRO A 227 -15.96 -0.10 -3.26
CA PRO A 227 -14.58 -0.47 -3.50
C PRO A 227 -13.58 0.34 -2.67
N TYR A 228 -12.62 -0.34 -2.06
CA TYR A 228 -11.47 0.23 -1.36
C TYR A 228 -10.18 -0.46 -1.82
N ILE A 229 -9.04 0.14 -1.48
CA ILE A 229 -7.72 -0.26 -1.97
C ILE A 229 -7.00 -1.17 -0.96
N SER A 230 -7.29 -1.00 0.31
CA SER A 230 -6.70 -1.79 1.40
C SER A 230 -6.91 -3.28 1.18
N GLU A 231 -5.89 -4.08 1.51
CA GLU A 231 -5.93 -5.52 1.31
C GLU A 231 -5.85 -6.28 2.63
N GLY A 232 -6.67 -7.34 2.75
CA GLY A 232 -6.61 -8.30 3.85
C GLY A 232 -7.37 -7.92 5.11
N PHE A 233 -8.12 -6.82 5.10
CA PHE A 233 -9.04 -6.42 6.15
C PHE A 233 -10.22 -5.61 5.57
N GLY A 234 -11.31 -5.49 6.33
CA GLY A 234 -12.58 -5.01 5.85
C GLY A 234 -13.35 -6.09 5.08
N GLU A 235 -14.69 -6.14 5.21
CA GLU A 235 -15.55 -7.13 4.57
C GLU A 235 -16.91 -6.51 4.19
N ASP A 236 -17.57 -7.12 3.19
CA ASP A 236 -18.90 -6.78 2.71
C ASP A 236 -20.00 -7.67 3.29
N PHE A 237 -19.64 -8.55 4.22
CA PHE A 237 -20.51 -9.42 5.00
C PHE A 237 -19.90 -9.65 6.39
N VAL A 238 -20.62 -10.34 7.29
CA VAL A 238 -20.10 -10.68 8.62
C VAL A 238 -19.74 -12.17 8.66
N PRO A 239 -18.42 -12.50 8.67
CA PRO A 239 -17.96 -13.87 8.81
C PRO A 239 -18.39 -14.54 10.12
N ALA A 240 -18.61 -15.87 10.11
CA ALA A 240 -19.00 -16.63 11.31
C ALA A 240 -17.90 -16.66 12.41
N ASN A 241 -16.68 -16.30 12.09
CA ASN A 241 -15.61 -16.15 13.08
C ASN A 241 -15.81 -14.96 14.03
N TYR A 242 -16.70 -13.99 13.69
CA TYR A 242 -16.95 -12.85 14.56
C TYR A 242 -17.78 -13.22 15.79
N ASP A 243 -17.36 -12.68 16.90
CA ASP A 243 -18.11 -12.52 18.14
C ASP A 243 -17.93 -11.05 18.55
N MET A 244 -18.91 -10.22 18.22
CA MET A 244 -18.85 -8.77 18.45
C MET A 244 -18.77 -8.42 19.95
N THR A 245 -19.12 -9.32 20.85
CA THR A 245 -19.04 -9.10 22.31
C THR A 245 -17.61 -9.06 22.83
N VAL A 246 -16.64 -9.57 22.06
CA VAL A 246 -15.21 -9.51 22.39
C VAL A 246 -14.61 -8.15 22.09
N ILE A 247 -15.20 -7.40 21.17
CA ILE A 247 -14.65 -6.14 20.63
C ILE A 247 -15.23 -4.96 21.42
N ASP A 248 -14.37 -4.04 21.85
CA ASP A 248 -14.78 -2.84 22.60
C ASP A 248 -14.92 -1.60 21.71
N GLU A 249 -14.15 -1.52 20.62
CA GLU A 249 -14.13 -0.35 19.74
C GLU A 249 -13.90 -0.77 18.28
N PHE A 250 -14.59 -0.10 17.36
CA PHE A 250 -14.39 -0.22 15.92
C PHE A 250 -14.09 1.16 15.33
N THR A 251 -12.93 1.34 14.69
CA THR A 251 -12.61 2.57 13.97
C THR A 251 -12.22 2.30 12.53
N LYS A 252 -12.62 3.20 11.61
CA LYS A 252 -12.25 3.11 10.19
C LYS A 252 -11.00 3.92 9.91
N VAL A 253 -10.12 3.38 9.09
CA VAL A 253 -8.91 4.04 8.58
C VAL A 253 -9.02 4.17 7.07
N THR A 254 -8.65 5.34 6.54
CA THR A 254 -8.65 5.56 5.09
C THR A 254 -7.51 4.80 4.42
N ASP A 255 -7.68 4.48 3.14
CA ASP A 255 -6.63 3.86 2.34
C ASP A 255 -5.33 4.69 2.34
N LYS A 256 -5.43 6.03 2.21
CA LYS A 256 -4.29 6.95 2.27
C LYS A 256 -3.55 6.84 3.61
N ASP A 257 -4.27 6.93 4.71
CA ASP A 257 -3.66 6.97 6.04
C ASP A 257 -2.95 5.66 6.39
N GLY A 258 -3.56 4.52 6.05
CA GLY A 258 -2.95 3.20 6.24
C GLY A 258 -1.67 3.04 5.41
N ALA A 259 -1.70 3.43 4.12
CA ALA A 259 -0.55 3.36 3.22
C ALA A 259 0.62 4.26 3.69
N VAL A 260 0.32 5.51 4.02
CA VAL A 260 1.33 6.48 4.51
C VAL A 260 1.95 5.99 5.82
N MET A 261 1.13 5.47 6.75
CA MET A 261 1.60 4.96 8.02
C MET A 261 2.49 3.72 7.85
N ALA A 262 2.16 2.78 6.94
CA ALA A 262 3.02 1.63 6.64
C ALA A 262 4.41 2.06 6.14
N ARG A 263 4.48 3.07 5.27
CA ARG A 263 5.76 3.67 4.82
C ARG A 263 6.54 4.32 5.94
N ARG A 264 5.86 5.02 6.86
CA ARG A 264 6.46 5.62 8.03
C ARG A 264 7.05 4.56 8.96
N ILE A 265 6.32 3.49 9.24
CA ILE A 265 6.81 2.35 10.04
C ILE A 265 8.11 1.81 9.42
N ALA A 266 8.14 1.60 8.11
CA ALA A 266 9.34 1.10 7.43
C ALA A 266 10.54 2.06 7.54
N LYS A 267 10.32 3.37 7.39
CA LYS A 267 11.39 4.38 7.42
C LYS A 267 11.84 4.74 8.83
N GLU A 268 10.92 4.80 9.79
CA GLU A 268 11.20 5.27 11.15
C GLU A 268 11.62 4.14 12.09
N GLU A 269 11.02 2.95 11.95
CA GLU A 269 11.28 1.79 12.82
C GLU A 269 12.10 0.67 12.16
N GLY A 270 12.34 0.75 10.84
CA GLY A 270 13.03 -0.30 10.09
C GLY A 270 12.19 -1.58 9.91
N MET A 271 10.87 -1.49 10.11
CA MET A 271 9.94 -2.63 10.02
C MET A 271 9.22 -2.60 8.67
N PHE A 272 9.64 -3.47 7.76
CA PHE A 272 9.05 -3.56 6.42
C PHE A 272 7.77 -4.40 6.45
N CYS A 273 6.67 -3.78 6.83
CA CYS A 273 5.37 -4.42 7.08
C CYS A 273 4.36 -4.17 5.96
N GLY A 274 3.26 -4.94 5.96
CA GLY A 274 2.16 -4.78 5.02
C GLY A 274 1.21 -3.62 5.35
N TYR A 275 0.24 -3.43 4.47
CA TYR A 275 -0.75 -2.36 4.52
C TYR A 275 -1.52 -2.32 5.84
N SER A 276 -2.02 -3.48 6.27
CA SER A 276 -2.82 -3.63 7.49
C SER A 276 -2.08 -3.24 8.78
N ALA A 277 -0.74 -3.38 8.81
CA ALA A 277 0.06 -2.91 9.94
C ALA A 277 0.04 -1.37 10.05
N GLY A 278 0.13 -0.68 8.91
CA GLY A 278 -0.05 0.77 8.86
C GLY A 278 -1.43 1.18 9.36
N SER A 279 -2.47 0.49 8.92
CA SER A 279 -3.83 0.77 9.36
C SER A 279 -4.03 0.50 10.86
N CYS A 280 -3.45 -0.59 11.40
CA CYS A 280 -3.46 -0.86 12.85
C CYS A 280 -2.87 0.30 13.65
N LEU A 281 -1.66 0.73 13.29
CA LEU A 281 -0.99 1.81 14.01
C LEU A 281 -1.71 3.16 13.82
N GLN A 282 -2.24 3.43 12.63
CA GLN A 282 -3.03 4.64 12.38
C GLN A 282 -4.29 4.67 13.26
N GLY A 283 -4.95 3.54 13.45
CA GLY A 283 -6.08 3.42 14.37
C GLY A 283 -5.71 3.77 15.83
N VAL A 284 -4.52 3.38 16.29
CA VAL A 284 -4.01 3.79 17.61
C VAL A 284 -3.88 5.31 17.70
N PHE A 285 -3.38 5.97 16.64
CA PHE A 285 -3.28 7.43 16.63
C PHE A 285 -4.65 8.12 16.62
N GLN A 286 -5.64 7.54 15.93
CA GLN A 286 -7.01 8.08 15.93
C GLN A 286 -7.68 7.97 17.32
N LEU A 287 -7.36 6.92 18.07
CA LEU A 287 -7.92 6.64 19.39
C LEU A 287 -7.01 7.08 20.55
N LYS A 288 -5.95 7.84 20.27
CA LYS A 288 -4.90 8.22 21.25
C LYS A 288 -5.44 8.89 22.52
N ASP A 289 -6.54 9.64 22.43
CA ASP A 289 -7.11 10.36 23.58
C ASP A 289 -7.77 9.42 24.60
N GLN A 290 -7.97 8.15 24.25
CA GLN A 290 -8.42 7.11 25.17
C GLN A 290 -7.26 6.42 25.91
N LEU A 291 -5.99 6.69 25.51
CA LEU A 291 -4.81 6.03 26.04
C LEU A 291 -4.23 6.76 27.25
N LYS A 292 -3.70 5.99 28.20
CA LYS A 292 -3.09 6.46 29.46
C LYS A 292 -1.61 6.09 29.51
N LYS A 293 -0.88 6.72 30.41
CA LYS A 293 0.58 6.56 30.57
C LYS A 293 1.02 5.11 30.80
N ASP A 294 0.24 4.35 31.55
CA ASP A 294 0.60 2.97 31.94
C ASP A 294 0.00 1.91 31.00
N ASP A 295 -0.63 2.33 29.91
CA ASP A 295 -1.17 1.40 28.92
C ASP A 295 -0.05 0.71 28.12
N VAL A 296 -0.30 -0.55 27.81
CA VAL A 296 0.52 -1.38 26.93
C VAL A 296 -0.35 -1.82 25.75
N VAL A 297 -0.14 -1.21 24.61
CA VAL A 297 -0.91 -1.43 23.39
C VAL A 297 -0.17 -2.41 22.49
N VAL A 298 -0.80 -3.50 22.11
CA VAL A 298 -0.25 -4.49 21.18
C VAL A 298 -0.96 -4.37 19.84
N CYS A 299 -0.23 -3.98 18.79
CA CYS A 299 -0.69 -3.94 17.40
C CYS A 299 -0.27 -5.21 16.66
N ILE A 300 -1.19 -5.86 15.95
CA ILE A 300 -0.85 -6.98 15.09
C ILE A 300 -0.31 -6.48 13.76
N PHE A 301 0.93 -6.84 13.42
CA PHE A 301 1.56 -6.60 12.12
C PHE A 301 1.45 -7.87 11.27
N HIS A 302 0.36 -7.96 10.51
CA HIS A 302 -0.15 -9.21 9.94
C HIS A 302 0.76 -9.85 8.91
N ASP A 303 1.40 -9.05 8.02
CA ASP A 303 2.19 -9.57 6.91
C ASP A 303 3.35 -8.65 6.50
N HIS A 304 4.18 -9.15 5.59
CA HIS A 304 5.41 -8.52 5.15
C HIS A 304 5.19 -7.54 3.99
N GLY A 305 5.96 -6.46 3.99
CA GLY A 305 5.90 -5.38 2.99
C GLY A 305 6.28 -5.80 1.57
N SER A 306 7.00 -6.92 1.39
CA SER A 306 7.40 -7.41 0.07
C SER A 306 6.22 -7.68 -0.88
N ARG A 307 5.03 -7.92 -0.34
CA ARG A 307 3.79 -8.11 -1.12
C ARG A 307 3.23 -6.82 -1.69
N TYR A 308 3.76 -5.66 -1.27
CA TYR A 308 3.25 -4.32 -1.55
C TYR A 308 4.28 -3.39 -2.19
N VAL A 309 5.41 -3.95 -2.69
CA VAL A 309 6.50 -3.17 -3.31
C VAL A 309 6.00 -2.41 -4.54
N GLY A 310 5.15 -3.02 -5.36
CA GLY A 310 4.54 -2.37 -6.52
C GLY A 310 3.32 -1.49 -6.20
N LYS A 311 2.96 -1.31 -4.91
CA LYS A 311 1.80 -0.54 -4.43
C LYS A 311 2.21 0.47 -3.38
N VAL A 312 1.96 0.17 -2.10
CA VAL A 312 2.23 1.06 -0.96
C VAL A 312 3.67 1.59 -0.94
N TYR A 313 4.64 0.81 -1.42
CA TYR A 313 6.06 1.18 -1.45
C TYR A 313 6.54 1.69 -2.81
N ASN A 314 5.65 1.87 -3.78
CA ASN A 314 5.91 2.47 -5.07
C ASN A 314 5.40 3.91 -5.09
N ASP A 315 6.30 4.88 -5.35
CA ASP A 315 5.94 6.30 -5.32
C ASP A 315 4.97 6.66 -6.45
N GLU A 316 5.13 6.12 -7.66
CA GLU A 316 4.21 6.37 -8.78
C GLU A 316 2.79 5.89 -8.45
N TRP A 317 2.67 4.67 -7.91
CA TRP A 317 1.39 4.11 -7.47
C TRP A 317 0.72 4.96 -6.39
N MET A 318 1.49 5.47 -5.43
CA MET A 318 1.00 6.35 -4.36
C MET A 318 0.57 7.72 -4.89
N MET A 319 1.33 8.29 -5.83
CA MET A 319 1.02 9.57 -6.48
C MET A 319 -0.25 9.51 -7.33
N GLU A 320 -0.39 8.46 -8.16
CA GLU A 320 -1.58 8.24 -9.00
C GLU A 320 -2.89 8.21 -8.19
N ARG A 321 -2.80 7.88 -6.90
CA ARG A 321 -3.94 7.80 -5.97
C ARG A 321 -4.08 9.02 -5.06
N GLY A 322 -3.22 10.02 -5.21
CA GLY A 322 -3.21 11.20 -4.34
C GLY A 322 -2.83 10.88 -2.89
N PHE A 323 -2.07 9.80 -2.66
CA PHE A 323 -1.63 9.40 -1.32
C PHE A 323 -0.33 10.07 -0.88
N LEU A 324 0.48 10.56 -1.84
CA LEU A 324 1.62 11.42 -1.57
C LEU A 324 1.29 12.85 -2.02
N ASP A 325 1.50 13.79 -1.14
CA ASP A 325 1.48 15.21 -1.46
C ASP A 325 2.83 15.53 -2.12
N VAL A 326 2.87 15.44 -3.45
CA VAL A 326 4.07 15.71 -4.24
C VAL A 326 3.94 17.11 -4.80
N LYS A 327 4.98 17.91 -4.61
CA LYS A 327 5.08 19.17 -5.35
C LYS A 327 5.12 18.87 -6.85
N THR A 328 4.31 19.57 -7.61
CA THR A 328 4.21 19.42 -9.06
C THR A 328 4.77 20.64 -9.78
N PHE A 329 4.87 20.59 -11.10
CA PHE A 329 5.17 21.77 -11.92
C PHE A 329 4.27 22.95 -11.55
N LYS A 330 2.95 22.70 -11.40
CA LYS A 330 1.94 23.69 -10.98
C LYS A 330 2.33 24.38 -9.66
N ASP A 331 2.80 23.62 -8.68
CA ASP A 331 3.17 24.16 -7.37
C ASP A 331 4.41 25.07 -7.44
N LEU A 332 5.36 24.76 -8.33
CA LEU A 332 6.58 25.57 -8.52
C LEU A 332 6.25 26.96 -9.08
N ILE A 333 5.19 27.07 -9.86
CA ILE A 333 4.80 28.36 -10.48
C ILE A 333 3.67 29.07 -9.76
N SER A 334 3.00 28.43 -8.79
CA SER A 334 1.81 28.96 -8.10
C SER A 334 2.02 30.32 -7.42
N GLY A 335 3.26 30.66 -7.09
CA GLY A 335 3.64 31.97 -6.51
C GLY A 335 3.96 33.06 -7.53
N ARG A 336 3.94 32.77 -8.85
CA ARG A 336 4.41 33.72 -9.89
C ARG A 336 3.29 34.60 -10.49
N GLY A 337 2.05 34.39 -10.08
CA GLY A 337 0.88 35.08 -10.67
C GLY A 337 0.68 34.69 -12.14
N SER A 338 -0.14 35.45 -12.86
CA SER A 338 -0.45 35.26 -14.27
C SER A 338 0.61 35.84 -15.24
N GLN A 339 1.89 35.81 -14.86
CA GLN A 339 2.94 36.28 -15.76
C GLN A 339 3.12 35.32 -16.93
N LYS A 340 2.93 35.86 -18.15
CA LYS A 340 3.19 35.14 -19.39
C LYS A 340 4.68 34.79 -19.50
N THR A 341 4.98 33.55 -19.91
CA THR A 341 6.36 33.15 -20.19
C THR A 341 7.00 34.08 -21.20
N ILE A 342 8.15 34.65 -20.86
CA ILE A 342 8.96 35.46 -21.79
C ILE A 342 9.49 34.53 -22.87
N SER A 343 9.20 34.85 -24.11
CA SER A 343 9.56 34.05 -25.30
C SER A 343 10.03 34.96 -26.42
N ILE A 344 10.65 34.37 -27.43
CA ILE A 344 11.11 35.05 -28.64
C ILE A 344 10.66 34.31 -29.88
N ASN A 345 10.47 35.04 -31.00
CA ASN A 345 10.14 34.45 -32.29
C ASN A 345 11.43 34.09 -33.05
N PRO A 346 11.46 32.99 -33.85
CA PRO A 346 12.63 32.55 -34.58
C PRO A 346 13.19 33.58 -35.60
N ALA A 347 12.34 34.53 -36.09
CA ALA A 347 12.76 35.60 -37.00
C ALA A 347 13.37 36.82 -36.33
N GLN A 348 13.25 36.95 -35.02
CA GLN A 348 13.88 38.04 -34.26
C GLN A 348 15.41 37.85 -34.18
N THR A 349 16.12 38.90 -33.81
CA THR A 349 17.58 38.88 -33.78
C THR A 349 18.14 38.32 -32.46
N VAL A 350 19.36 37.84 -32.50
CA VAL A 350 20.10 37.42 -31.30
C VAL A 350 20.29 38.60 -30.34
N LEU A 351 20.46 39.82 -30.84
CA LEU A 351 20.55 41.02 -30.03
C LEU A 351 19.26 41.24 -29.18
N GLU A 352 18.07 41.07 -29.79
CA GLU A 352 16.81 41.17 -29.08
C GLU A 352 16.67 40.07 -27.99
N ALA A 353 17.19 38.85 -28.23
CA ALA A 353 17.23 37.80 -27.21
C ALA A 353 18.09 38.23 -26.02
N ILE A 354 19.29 38.82 -26.26
CA ILE A 354 20.17 39.32 -25.21
C ILE A 354 19.51 40.45 -24.42
N GLU A 355 18.80 41.35 -25.09
CA GLU A 355 18.06 42.44 -24.43
C GLU A 355 16.95 41.93 -23.55
N LEU A 356 16.19 40.88 -23.98
CA LEU A 356 15.17 40.21 -23.18
C LEU A 356 15.77 39.54 -21.95
N MET A 357 16.88 38.81 -22.10
CA MET A 357 17.59 38.17 -20.99
C MET A 357 18.01 39.22 -19.94
N LYS A 358 18.65 40.32 -20.37
CA LYS A 358 19.07 41.40 -19.49
C LYS A 358 17.92 42.11 -18.82
N LYS A 359 16.82 42.40 -19.57
CA LYS A 359 15.65 43.12 -19.07
C LYS A 359 14.88 42.36 -17.99
N TYR A 360 14.77 41.05 -18.14
CA TYR A 360 13.96 40.21 -17.26
C TYR A 360 14.79 39.36 -16.28
N ASP A 361 16.13 39.49 -16.33
CA ASP A 361 17.08 38.73 -15.51
C ASP A 361 16.84 37.21 -15.64
N ILE A 362 16.81 36.72 -16.89
CA ILE A 362 16.53 35.31 -17.23
C ILE A 362 17.63 34.73 -18.11
N GLU A 363 17.98 33.48 -17.84
CA GLU A 363 19.04 32.73 -18.55
C GLU A 363 18.50 31.83 -19.66
N ASN A 364 17.17 31.61 -19.71
CA ASN A 364 16.51 30.63 -20.59
C ASN A 364 15.28 31.26 -21.25
N ILE A 365 15.25 31.28 -22.58
CA ILE A 365 14.14 31.82 -23.37
C ILE A 365 13.63 30.74 -24.35
N PRO A 366 12.38 30.29 -24.28
CA PRO A 366 11.81 29.42 -25.30
C PRO A 366 11.55 30.21 -26.60
N VAL A 367 11.74 29.54 -27.73
CA VAL A 367 11.48 30.09 -29.07
C VAL A 367 10.16 29.55 -29.59
N PHE A 368 9.21 30.45 -29.86
CA PHE A 368 7.90 30.07 -30.38
C PHE A 368 7.67 30.61 -31.78
N ASP A 369 7.20 29.73 -32.67
CA ASP A 369 6.61 30.12 -33.96
C ASP A 369 5.10 29.95 -33.87
N GLY A 370 4.39 31.07 -33.68
CA GLY A 370 3.00 31.05 -33.27
C GLY A 370 2.83 30.39 -31.87
N GLU A 371 2.09 29.29 -31.84
CA GLU A 371 1.86 28.48 -30.61
C GLU A 371 2.84 27.30 -30.49
N ASN A 372 3.72 27.10 -31.48
CA ASN A 372 4.64 25.94 -31.51
C ASN A 372 5.96 26.28 -30.86
N ASN A 373 6.38 25.47 -29.91
CA ASN A 373 7.71 25.51 -29.28
C ASN A 373 8.72 24.87 -30.25
N VAL A 374 9.49 25.73 -30.94
CA VAL A 374 10.38 25.31 -32.04
C VAL A 374 11.86 25.32 -31.65
N GLY A 375 12.21 25.91 -30.52
CA GLY A 375 13.60 26.01 -30.09
C GLY A 375 13.76 26.60 -28.70
N ALA A 376 15.00 26.77 -28.30
CA ALA A 376 15.40 27.40 -27.04
C ALA A 376 16.63 28.27 -27.23
N ILE A 377 16.77 29.28 -26.39
CA ILE A 377 17.99 30.08 -26.26
C ILE A 377 18.41 30.03 -24.81
N SER A 378 19.66 29.60 -24.56
CA SER A 378 20.29 29.67 -23.26
C SER A 378 21.42 30.71 -23.24
N GLU A 379 21.64 31.35 -22.08
CA GLU A 379 22.72 32.30 -21.90
C GLU A 379 24.10 31.66 -22.25
N SER A 380 24.32 30.44 -21.76
CA SER A 380 25.57 29.72 -22.03
C SER A 380 25.72 29.34 -23.51
N GLY A 381 24.67 28.99 -24.19
CA GLY A 381 24.67 28.69 -25.63
C GLY A 381 24.97 29.91 -26.47
N LEU A 382 24.38 31.07 -26.15
CA LEU A 382 24.66 32.34 -26.81
C LEU A 382 26.09 32.81 -26.56
N PHE A 383 26.57 32.72 -25.33
CA PHE A 383 27.94 33.11 -24.98
C PHE A 383 28.98 32.40 -25.86
N ASN A 384 28.89 31.12 -26.04
CA ASN A 384 29.80 30.34 -26.87
C ASN A 384 29.73 30.78 -28.34
N LYS A 385 28.55 30.98 -28.89
CA LYS A 385 28.36 31.37 -30.29
C LYS A 385 28.85 32.80 -30.58
N ILE A 386 28.69 33.72 -29.62
CA ILE A 386 29.20 35.11 -29.74
C ILE A 386 30.75 35.14 -29.68
N LEU A 387 31.37 34.26 -28.89
CA LEU A 387 32.82 34.13 -28.86
C LEU A 387 33.39 33.57 -30.15
N GLU A 388 32.71 32.64 -30.79
CA GLU A 388 33.10 32.05 -32.09
C GLU A 388 32.91 33.03 -33.24
N SER A 389 31.85 33.86 -33.22
CA SER A 389 31.49 34.80 -34.27
C SER A 389 30.77 36.03 -33.68
N PRO A 390 31.46 37.16 -33.49
CA PRO A 390 30.85 38.36 -32.92
C PRO A 390 29.71 38.97 -33.75
N ASP A 391 29.67 38.72 -35.06
CA ASP A 391 28.65 39.22 -35.98
C ASP A 391 27.32 38.49 -35.86
N VAL A 392 27.28 37.42 -35.07
CA VAL A 392 26.04 36.60 -34.82
C VAL A 392 24.94 37.42 -34.17
N LYS A 393 25.23 38.57 -33.59
CA LYS A 393 24.21 39.42 -32.91
C LYS A 393 23.10 39.91 -33.80
N ASP A 394 23.41 40.14 -35.09
CA ASP A 394 22.44 40.60 -36.09
C ASP A 394 21.72 39.42 -36.80
N ALA A 395 22.13 38.19 -36.52
CA ALA A 395 21.52 37.02 -37.10
C ALA A 395 20.17 36.71 -36.49
N ALA A 396 19.31 36.02 -37.24
CA ALA A 396 18.02 35.54 -36.74
C ALA A 396 18.23 34.46 -35.68
N VAL A 397 17.38 34.44 -34.65
CA VAL A 397 17.36 33.45 -33.57
C VAL A 397 17.33 32.03 -34.11
N SER A 398 16.59 31.78 -35.22
CA SER A 398 16.49 30.48 -35.86
C SER A 398 17.83 29.89 -36.31
N THR A 399 18.87 30.70 -36.49
CA THR A 399 20.21 30.25 -36.91
C THR A 399 21.08 29.77 -35.74
N VAL A 400 20.69 30.16 -34.52
CA VAL A 400 21.49 29.93 -33.32
C VAL A 400 20.73 29.17 -32.22
N MET A 401 19.40 29.01 -32.34
CA MET A 401 18.60 28.34 -31.33
C MET A 401 19.03 26.88 -31.14
N GLU A 402 18.84 26.42 -29.93
CA GLU A 402 19.03 25.06 -29.49
C GLU A 402 17.73 24.26 -29.66
N LYS A 403 17.74 22.96 -29.35
CA LYS A 403 16.52 22.16 -29.35
C LYS A 403 15.47 22.76 -28.42
N ALA A 404 14.20 22.65 -28.80
CA ALA A 404 13.09 23.07 -27.98
C ALA A 404 13.09 22.41 -26.61
N TYR A 405 12.73 23.17 -25.59
CA TYR A 405 12.59 22.61 -24.24
C TYR A 405 11.52 21.53 -24.22
N PRO A 406 11.73 20.41 -23.45
CA PRO A 406 10.72 19.39 -23.30
C PRO A 406 9.42 19.96 -22.72
N GLU A 407 8.29 19.52 -23.27
CA GLU A 407 6.96 19.81 -22.76
C GLU A 407 6.51 18.67 -21.85
N VAL A 408 6.03 19.01 -20.66
CA VAL A 408 5.56 18.05 -19.65
C VAL A 408 4.13 18.40 -19.22
N ALA A 409 3.42 17.46 -18.62
CA ALA A 409 2.10 17.73 -18.04
C ALA A 409 2.19 18.69 -16.85
N PHE A 410 1.16 19.50 -16.64
CA PHE A 410 1.13 20.56 -15.62
C PHE A 410 1.16 20.03 -14.17
N ASP A 411 0.75 18.78 -13.99
CA ASP A 411 0.78 18.03 -12.74
C ASP A 411 2.01 17.11 -12.60
N THR A 412 3.02 17.26 -13.51
CA THR A 412 4.24 16.47 -13.43
C THR A 412 4.97 16.71 -12.11
N PRO A 413 5.28 15.64 -11.34
CA PRO A 413 6.02 15.74 -10.08
C PRO A 413 7.41 16.38 -10.25
N VAL A 414 7.81 17.19 -9.27
CA VAL A 414 9.11 17.89 -9.27
C VAL A 414 10.28 16.92 -9.40
N GLU A 415 10.21 15.76 -8.77
CA GLU A 415 11.23 14.72 -8.86
C GLU A 415 11.41 14.22 -10.29
N ARG A 416 10.31 14.10 -11.06
CA ARG A 416 10.37 13.73 -12.49
C ARG A 416 10.91 14.84 -13.37
N LEU A 417 10.66 16.11 -13.02
CA LEU A 417 11.21 17.24 -13.78
C LEU A 417 12.74 17.20 -13.83
N SER A 418 13.38 16.72 -12.77
CA SER A 418 14.83 16.59 -12.71
C SER A 418 15.42 15.65 -13.79
N SER A 419 14.65 14.69 -14.30
CA SER A 419 15.09 13.80 -15.39
C SER A 419 15.12 14.48 -16.76
N PHE A 420 14.35 15.55 -16.94
CA PHE A 420 14.29 16.32 -18.19
C PHE A 420 15.29 17.48 -18.19
N ILE A 421 15.67 17.98 -17.00
CA ILE A 421 16.61 19.11 -16.85
C ILE A 421 18.01 18.56 -16.64
N ASN A 422 18.89 18.78 -17.61
CA ASN A 422 20.27 18.31 -17.62
C ASN A 422 21.22 19.40 -18.18
N LYS A 423 22.42 19.03 -18.62
CA LYS A 423 23.38 19.99 -19.19
C LYS A 423 22.92 20.55 -20.55
N GLU A 424 22.13 19.80 -21.29
CA GLU A 424 21.63 20.17 -22.64
C GLU A 424 20.28 20.90 -22.55
N ASN A 425 19.48 20.64 -21.52
CA ASN A 425 18.17 21.24 -21.32
C ASN A 425 18.11 21.93 -19.96
N GLY A 426 18.21 23.26 -19.94
CA GLY A 426 18.17 24.08 -18.72
C GLY A 426 16.77 24.28 -18.12
N ALA A 427 15.71 23.96 -18.86
CA ALA A 427 14.34 24.21 -18.47
C ALA A 427 13.36 23.18 -19.06
N VAL A 428 12.14 23.16 -18.55
CA VAL A 428 10.98 22.43 -19.09
C VAL A 428 9.78 23.39 -19.22
N LEU A 429 8.89 23.09 -20.15
CA LEU A 429 7.68 23.86 -20.40
C LEU A 429 6.45 23.02 -20.04
N SER A 430 5.38 23.69 -19.63
CA SER A 430 4.06 23.10 -19.48
C SER A 430 2.97 24.08 -19.83
N LYS A 431 1.83 23.59 -20.33
CA LYS A 431 0.62 24.39 -20.55
C LYS A 431 -0.32 24.23 -19.35
N ASP A 432 -0.86 25.36 -18.89
CA ASP A 432 -1.95 25.35 -17.94
C ASP A 432 -3.31 25.03 -18.60
N GLU A 433 -4.38 24.99 -17.82
CA GLU A 433 -5.74 24.71 -18.28
C GLU A 433 -6.27 25.75 -19.29
N THR A 434 -5.66 26.94 -19.36
CA THR A 434 -6.00 28.01 -20.32
C THR A 434 -5.20 27.89 -21.62
N GLY A 435 -4.24 26.98 -21.70
CA GLY A 435 -3.31 26.81 -22.81
C GLY A 435 -2.09 27.72 -22.76
N MET A 436 -1.90 28.46 -21.67
CA MET A 436 -0.74 29.34 -21.50
C MET A 436 0.49 28.50 -21.11
N PHE A 437 1.62 28.77 -21.77
CA PHE A 437 2.88 28.16 -21.45
C PHE A 437 3.55 28.79 -20.21
N HIS A 438 4.05 27.91 -19.35
CA HIS A 438 4.87 28.23 -18.20
C HIS A 438 6.22 27.53 -18.33
N ILE A 439 7.27 28.14 -17.74
CA ILE A 439 8.63 27.59 -17.74
C ILE A 439 9.09 27.33 -16.30
N VAL A 440 9.71 26.18 -16.09
CA VAL A 440 10.41 25.81 -14.85
C VAL A 440 11.86 25.50 -15.20
N THR A 441 12.77 26.14 -14.47
CA THR A 441 14.22 26.01 -14.66
C THR A 441 14.84 25.18 -13.54
N LYS A 442 16.12 24.85 -13.68
CA LYS A 442 16.92 24.21 -12.64
C LYS A 442 16.90 24.99 -11.32
N TYR A 443 16.93 26.33 -11.39
CA TYR A 443 16.89 27.21 -10.22
C TYR A 443 15.57 27.03 -9.43
N ASP A 444 14.44 26.93 -10.10
CA ASP A 444 13.14 26.76 -9.48
C ASP A 444 13.05 25.45 -8.68
N ILE A 445 13.60 24.37 -9.25
CA ILE A 445 13.65 23.08 -8.58
C ILE A 445 14.54 23.18 -7.32
N ILE A 446 15.74 23.74 -7.44
CA ILE A 446 16.65 23.90 -6.30
C ILE A 446 15.98 24.73 -5.20
N GLN A 447 15.35 25.85 -5.56
CA GLN A 447 14.68 26.72 -4.59
C GLN A 447 13.50 26.00 -3.88
N SER A 448 12.79 25.11 -4.57
CA SER A 448 11.69 24.34 -4.00
C SER A 448 12.13 23.30 -2.97
N LEU A 449 13.36 22.77 -3.13
CA LEU A 449 13.95 21.76 -2.24
C LEU A 449 14.63 22.41 -1.01
N SER A 450 14.86 23.72 -1.02
CA SER A 450 15.48 24.46 0.08
C SER A 450 14.50 25.07 1.08
N LYS A 451 13.22 24.95 0.81
CA LYS A 451 12.09 25.32 1.69
C LYS A 451 11.42 24.08 2.27
#